data_a4cc43c318f2cbc7d83901ac0c71bedc
#
_entry.id   a4cc43c318f2cbc7d83901ac0c71bedc
#
_cell.length_a   1.000
_cell.length_b   1.000
_cell.length_c   1.000
_cell.angle_alpha   90.00
_cell.angle_beta   90.00
_cell.angle_gamma   90.00
#
_symmetry.space_group_name_H-M   'P 1'
#
loop_
_entity.id
_entity.type
_entity.pdbx_description
1 polymer ?
#
loop_
_entity_poly.entity_id
_entity_poly.type
_entity_poly.pdbx_seq_one_letter_code
_entity_poly.pdbx_strand_id
1 'polypeptide(L)'
;IFTLNRSGVEGAILQMINHGIISAALFLCVGMIYERTHTREIKDYGGVAKAAPAYSIFLALFCLAAVGFPGLNSFVGEFLIISGAFKTQAWLGGMAIWGVALGTIYLLWLYYRVVMGKLNPGLAGMKLELNLREVITLAPLAILAGFWEAPAAKKQI
;
A
#
# COMPACT_ATOMS: atom_id res chain seq x y z
N ILE A 1 -11.09 10.35 13.61
CA ILE A 1 -10.93 11.19 14.84
C ILE A 1 -12.12 12.13 14.99
N PHE A 2 -12.47 12.92 13.99
CA PHE A 2 -13.52 13.95 14.07
C PHE A 2 -14.95 13.42 14.32
N THR A 3 -15.20 12.13 14.14
CA THR A 3 -16.48 11.52 14.49
C THR A 3 -16.67 11.36 16.01
N LEU A 4 -15.60 11.51 16.79
CA LEU A 4 -15.53 11.43 18.25
C LEU A 4 -16.22 10.19 18.87
N ASN A 5 -16.42 9.14 18.07
CA ASN A 5 -16.88 7.86 18.57
C ASN A 5 -15.71 6.87 18.72
N ARG A 6 -15.86 5.90 19.62
CA ARG A 6 -14.80 4.95 19.96
C ARG A 6 -14.22 4.23 18.74
N SER A 7 -15.06 3.68 17.87
CA SER A 7 -14.62 2.95 16.68
C SER A 7 -13.82 3.82 15.72
N GLY A 8 -14.28 5.07 15.48
CA GLY A 8 -13.58 6.02 14.59
C GLY A 8 -12.23 6.48 15.16
N VAL A 9 -12.13 6.68 16.49
CA VAL A 9 -10.87 7.08 17.13
C VAL A 9 -9.86 5.93 17.16
N GLU A 10 -10.28 4.73 17.58
CA GLU A 10 -9.41 3.54 17.58
C GLU A 10 -8.93 3.21 16.17
N GLY A 11 -9.83 3.22 15.18
CA GLY A 11 -9.48 3.01 13.78
C GLY A 11 -8.51 4.06 13.22
N ALA A 12 -8.70 5.33 13.59
CA ALA A 12 -7.80 6.39 13.13
C ALA A 12 -6.38 6.25 13.71
N ILE A 13 -6.25 5.93 15.00
CA ILE A 13 -4.93 5.71 15.61
C ILE A 13 -4.23 4.51 14.96
N LEU A 14 -4.95 3.41 14.77
CA LEU A 14 -4.40 2.23 14.09
C LEU A 14 -3.97 2.57 12.66
N GLN A 15 -4.80 3.30 11.91
CA GLN A 15 -4.50 3.68 10.53
C GLN A 15 -3.30 4.63 10.43
N MET A 16 -3.09 5.52 11.38
CA MET A 16 -1.89 6.37 11.41
C MET A 16 -0.61 5.54 11.48
N ILE A 17 -0.57 4.50 12.31
CA ILE A 17 0.59 3.60 12.43
C ILE A 17 0.77 2.80 11.14
N ASN A 18 -0.29 2.19 10.64
CA ASN A 18 -0.27 1.40 9.41
C ASN A 18 0.17 2.23 8.20
N HIS A 19 -0.38 3.43 8.08
CA HIS A 19 -0.01 4.36 7.01
C HIS A 19 1.48 4.74 7.07
N GLY A 20 2.03 4.96 8.27
CA GLY A 20 3.47 5.22 8.44
C GLY A 20 4.34 4.09 7.90
N ILE A 21 4.01 2.84 8.23
CA ILE A 21 4.74 1.64 7.77
C ILE A 21 4.65 1.50 6.25
N ILE A 22 3.43 1.58 5.70
CA ILE A 22 3.18 1.36 4.27
C ILE A 22 3.77 2.48 3.43
N SER A 23 3.62 3.74 3.86
CA SER A 23 4.20 4.88 3.15
C SER A 23 5.72 4.80 3.10
N ALA A 24 6.38 4.44 4.22
CA ALA A 24 7.82 4.23 4.23
C ALA A 24 8.23 3.14 3.23
N ALA A 25 7.52 2.02 3.19
CA ALA A 25 7.78 0.92 2.26
C ALA A 25 7.61 1.33 0.79
N LEU A 26 6.53 2.04 0.46
CA LEU A 26 6.29 2.54 -0.89
C LEU A 26 7.35 3.56 -1.33
N PHE A 27 7.76 4.49 -0.44
CA PHE A 27 8.84 5.42 -0.73
C PHE A 27 10.18 4.73 -0.94
N LEU A 28 10.48 3.69 -0.17
CA LEU A 28 11.68 2.87 -0.39
C LEU A 28 11.62 2.18 -1.74
N CYS A 29 10.50 1.58 -2.13
CA CYS A 29 10.33 1.00 -3.47
C CYS A 29 10.58 2.02 -4.58
N VAL A 30 9.98 3.22 -4.47
CA VAL A 30 10.21 4.31 -5.44
C VAL A 30 11.67 4.74 -5.45
N GLY A 31 12.31 4.86 -4.29
CA GLY A 31 13.73 5.21 -4.17
C GLY A 31 14.64 4.19 -4.85
N MET A 32 14.43 2.90 -4.58
CA MET A 32 15.24 1.80 -5.14
C MET A 32 15.18 1.73 -6.66
N ILE A 33 14.00 1.92 -7.26
CA ILE A 33 13.90 1.92 -8.71
C ILE A 33 14.46 3.22 -9.31
N TYR A 34 14.28 4.35 -8.62
CA TYR A 34 14.82 5.65 -9.04
C TYR A 34 16.35 5.67 -9.06
N GLU A 35 17.03 5.04 -8.11
CA GLU A 35 18.50 4.93 -8.07
C GLU A 35 19.06 4.27 -9.35
N ARG A 36 18.26 3.43 -10.03
CA ARG A 36 18.65 2.72 -11.24
C ARG A 36 18.25 3.42 -12.53
N THR A 37 17.10 4.09 -12.50
CA THR A 37 16.47 4.66 -13.71
C THR A 37 16.63 6.17 -13.83
N HIS A 38 16.89 6.85 -12.70
CA HIS A 38 16.98 8.31 -12.59
C HIS A 38 15.76 9.08 -13.13
N THR A 39 14.60 8.39 -13.26
CA THR A 39 13.32 9.01 -13.64
C THR A 39 12.21 8.64 -12.67
N ARG A 40 11.19 9.49 -12.55
CA ARG A 40 9.94 9.25 -11.80
C ARG A 40 8.72 9.32 -12.72
N GLU A 41 8.94 9.49 -14.01
CA GLU A 41 7.86 9.58 -14.99
C GLU A 41 7.26 8.20 -15.24
N ILE A 42 5.97 8.02 -14.96
CA ILE A 42 5.28 6.73 -15.15
C ILE A 42 5.37 6.24 -16.60
N LYS A 43 5.43 7.16 -17.59
CA LYS A 43 5.54 6.81 -18.99
C LYS A 43 6.84 6.10 -19.37
N ASP A 44 7.91 6.31 -18.58
CA ASP A 44 9.23 5.72 -18.81
C ASP A 44 9.31 4.28 -18.28
N TYR A 45 8.31 3.86 -17.51
CA TYR A 45 8.17 2.50 -16.99
C TYR A 45 7.22 1.66 -17.86
N GLY A 46 7.16 0.38 -17.54
CA GLY A 46 6.29 -0.62 -18.15
C GLY A 46 6.94 -1.98 -18.13
N GLY A 47 6.18 -3.02 -17.78
CA GLY A 47 6.67 -4.39 -17.79
C GLY A 47 7.80 -4.70 -16.81
N VAL A 48 7.95 -3.91 -15.74
CA VAL A 48 9.01 -4.09 -14.73
C VAL A 48 8.99 -5.48 -14.12
N ALA A 49 7.82 -6.15 -14.07
CA ALA A 49 7.71 -7.53 -13.57
C ALA A 49 8.63 -8.52 -14.32
N LYS A 50 8.94 -8.25 -15.59
CA LYS A 50 9.81 -9.12 -16.39
C LYS A 50 11.29 -8.95 -16.05
N ALA A 51 11.69 -7.75 -15.65
CA ALA A 51 13.08 -7.41 -15.34
C ALA A 51 13.39 -7.49 -13.85
N ALA A 52 12.37 -7.32 -12.98
CA ALA A 52 12.51 -7.28 -11.53
C ALA A 52 11.27 -7.90 -10.86
N PRO A 53 11.14 -9.24 -10.87
CA PRO A 53 9.98 -9.92 -10.29
C PRO A 53 9.88 -9.73 -8.78
N ALA A 54 10.99 -9.83 -8.02
CA ALA A 54 10.94 -9.64 -6.57
C ALA A 54 10.53 -8.21 -6.19
N TYR A 55 11.06 -7.19 -6.86
CA TYR A 55 10.63 -5.81 -6.70
C TYR A 55 9.10 -5.66 -6.92
N SER A 56 8.61 -6.28 -7.99
CA SER A 56 7.19 -6.21 -8.37
C SER A 56 6.28 -6.84 -7.34
N ILE A 57 6.70 -7.94 -6.68
CA ILE A 57 5.97 -8.59 -5.60
C ILE A 57 5.91 -7.68 -4.37
N PHE A 58 7.02 -7.09 -3.94
CA PHE A 58 7.03 -6.16 -2.80
C PHE A 58 6.15 -4.94 -3.08
N LEU A 59 6.26 -4.35 -4.27
CA LEU A 59 5.42 -3.22 -4.66
C LEU A 59 3.93 -3.59 -4.68
N ALA A 60 3.57 -4.78 -5.20
CA ALA A 60 2.20 -5.28 -5.16
C ALA A 60 1.67 -5.41 -3.73
N LEU A 61 2.46 -6.03 -2.84
CA LEU A 61 2.09 -6.21 -1.44
C LEU A 61 1.81 -4.87 -0.76
N PHE A 62 2.70 -3.89 -0.93
CA PHE A 62 2.53 -2.57 -0.31
C PHE A 62 1.40 -1.75 -0.95
N CYS A 63 1.18 -1.86 -2.26
CA CYS A 63 0.00 -1.26 -2.90
C CYS A 63 -1.30 -1.87 -2.38
N LEU A 64 -1.38 -3.20 -2.24
CA LEU A 64 -2.54 -3.87 -1.66
C LEU A 64 -2.76 -3.50 -0.19
N ALA A 65 -1.67 -3.39 0.58
CA ALA A 65 -1.75 -2.91 1.96
C ALA A 65 -2.24 -1.46 2.03
N ALA A 66 -1.82 -0.60 1.10
CA ALA A 66 -2.24 0.80 1.04
C ALA A 66 -3.71 1.00 0.64
N VAL A 67 -4.31 0.06 -0.10
CA VAL A 67 -5.74 0.10 -0.46
C VAL A 67 -6.63 -0.62 0.55
N GLY A 68 -6.09 -1.06 1.67
CA GLY A 68 -6.86 -1.75 2.71
C GLY A 68 -7.36 -3.12 2.29
N PHE A 69 -6.54 -3.92 1.59
CA PHE A 69 -6.94 -5.26 1.18
C PHE A 69 -7.15 -6.17 2.42
N PRO A 70 -8.26 -6.95 2.48
CA PRO A 70 -8.53 -7.86 3.58
C PRO A 70 -7.38 -8.84 3.81
N GLY A 71 -6.91 -8.94 5.06
CA GLY A 71 -5.75 -9.74 5.45
C GLY A 71 -4.44 -8.94 5.53
N LEU A 72 -4.46 -7.64 5.24
CA LEU A 72 -3.33 -6.73 5.42
C LEU A 72 -3.66 -5.68 6.50
N ASN A 73 -2.62 -5.06 7.05
CA ASN A 73 -2.71 -4.25 8.26
C ASN A 73 -3.66 -3.03 8.18
N SER A 74 -3.82 -2.39 7.01
CA SER A 74 -4.69 -1.22 6.87
C SER A 74 -6.18 -1.55 6.90
N PHE A 75 -6.57 -2.77 6.56
CA PHE A 75 -7.99 -3.14 6.43
C PHE A 75 -8.80 -2.88 7.69
N VAL A 76 -8.29 -3.31 8.87
CA VAL A 76 -9.00 -3.14 10.14
C VAL A 76 -9.14 -1.67 10.51
N GLY A 77 -8.08 -0.89 10.31
CA GLY A 77 -8.10 0.56 10.57
C GLY A 77 -9.14 1.28 9.71
N GLU A 78 -9.15 1.02 8.41
CA GLU A 78 -10.11 1.61 7.47
C GLU A 78 -11.54 1.16 7.76
N PHE A 79 -11.74 -0.12 8.02
CA PHE A 79 -13.06 -0.66 8.37
C PHE A 79 -13.63 0.00 9.64
N LEU A 80 -12.82 0.18 10.67
CA LEU A 80 -13.23 0.85 11.92
C LEU A 80 -13.55 2.33 11.68
N ILE A 81 -12.77 3.04 10.85
CA ILE A 81 -13.02 4.44 10.48
C ILE A 81 -14.35 4.57 9.74
N ILE A 82 -14.57 3.74 8.72
CA ILE A 82 -15.81 3.76 7.92
C ILE A 82 -17.01 3.41 8.81
N SER A 83 -16.90 2.36 9.62
CA SER A 83 -17.93 1.96 10.57
C SER A 83 -18.24 3.07 11.57
N GLY A 84 -17.21 3.75 12.09
CA GLY A 84 -17.36 4.91 12.97
C GLY A 84 -18.05 6.08 12.28
N ALA A 85 -17.74 6.34 11.01
CA ALA A 85 -18.39 7.38 10.22
C ALA A 85 -19.88 7.09 10.01
N PHE A 86 -20.25 5.85 9.68
CA PHE A 86 -21.66 5.43 9.55
C PHE A 86 -22.44 5.56 10.85
N LYS A 87 -21.82 5.24 12.00
CA LYS A 87 -22.47 5.41 13.32
C LYS A 87 -22.76 6.88 13.65
N THR A 88 -22.01 7.80 13.08
CA THR A 88 -22.24 9.23 13.28
C THR A 88 -23.30 9.76 12.32
N GLN A 89 -23.10 9.59 11.02
CA GLN A 89 -24.02 9.96 9.95
C GLN A 89 -23.78 9.10 8.71
N ALA A 90 -24.82 8.55 8.12
CA ALA A 90 -24.72 7.63 6.97
C ALA A 90 -24.02 8.24 5.75
N TRP A 91 -24.24 9.52 5.47
CA TRP A 91 -23.61 10.19 4.33
C TRP A 91 -22.09 10.35 4.50
N LEU A 92 -21.59 10.53 5.75
CA LEU A 92 -20.14 10.54 6.03
C LEU A 92 -19.49 9.19 5.73
N GLY A 93 -20.16 8.10 6.14
CA GLY A 93 -19.72 6.75 5.80
C GLY A 93 -19.67 6.50 4.29
N GLY A 94 -20.69 6.96 3.56
CA GLY A 94 -20.73 6.90 2.10
C GLY A 94 -19.57 7.65 1.45
N MET A 95 -19.28 8.89 1.88
CA MET A 95 -18.14 9.65 1.37
C MET A 95 -16.79 8.98 1.68
N ALA A 96 -16.65 8.38 2.86
CA ALA A 96 -15.42 7.64 3.23
C ALA A 96 -15.18 6.45 2.28
N ILE A 97 -16.22 5.69 1.94
CA ILE A 97 -16.12 4.59 0.94
C ILE A 97 -15.67 5.12 -0.42
N TRP A 98 -16.21 6.24 -0.89
CA TRP A 98 -15.76 6.85 -2.14
C TRP A 98 -14.28 7.25 -2.11
N GLY A 99 -13.80 7.76 -0.98
CA GLY A 99 -12.36 8.05 -0.80
C GLY A 99 -11.49 6.81 -0.96
N VAL A 100 -11.86 5.70 -0.33
CA VAL A 100 -11.15 4.41 -0.45
C VAL A 100 -11.21 3.89 -1.88
N ALA A 101 -12.38 3.94 -2.53
CA ALA A 101 -12.54 3.50 -3.92
C ALA A 101 -11.63 4.27 -4.89
N LEU A 102 -11.59 5.60 -4.78
CA LEU A 102 -10.72 6.43 -5.61
C LEU A 102 -9.23 6.14 -5.34
N GLY A 103 -8.86 5.98 -4.07
CA GLY A 103 -7.51 5.57 -3.67
C GLY A 103 -7.09 4.25 -4.30
N THR A 104 -7.97 3.26 -4.27
CA THR A 104 -7.76 1.94 -4.88
C THR A 104 -7.54 2.06 -6.39
N ILE A 105 -8.39 2.83 -7.07
CA ILE A 105 -8.30 3.00 -8.53
C ILE A 105 -6.94 3.57 -8.94
N TYR A 106 -6.48 4.66 -8.32
CA TYR A 106 -5.22 5.28 -8.74
C TYR A 106 -4.01 4.42 -8.40
N LEU A 107 -4.01 3.71 -7.25
CA LEU A 107 -2.89 2.85 -6.87
C LEU A 107 -2.79 1.61 -7.76
N LEU A 108 -3.91 0.96 -8.07
CA LEU A 108 -3.93 -0.17 -8.99
C LEU A 108 -3.58 0.27 -10.42
N TRP A 109 -4.02 1.45 -10.85
CA TRP A 109 -3.64 2.02 -12.14
C TRP A 109 -2.13 2.29 -12.21
N LEU A 110 -1.54 2.88 -11.15
CA LEU A 110 -0.10 3.10 -11.06
C LEU A 110 0.66 1.77 -11.14
N TYR A 111 0.26 0.78 -10.33
CA TYR A 111 0.87 -0.54 -10.34
C TYR A 111 0.80 -1.18 -11.73
N TYR A 112 -0.36 -1.15 -12.37
CA TYR A 112 -0.55 -1.68 -13.72
C TYR A 112 0.37 -1.02 -14.74
N ARG A 113 0.46 0.30 -14.71
CA ARG A 113 1.28 1.09 -15.65
C ARG A 113 2.78 0.84 -15.48
N VAL A 114 3.24 0.69 -14.26
CA VAL A 114 4.68 0.50 -13.97
C VAL A 114 5.09 -0.95 -14.14
N VAL A 115 4.30 -1.88 -13.62
CA VAL A 115 4.73 -3.28 -13.43
C VAL A 115 4.30 -4.18 -14.57
N MET A 116 3.10 -3.96 -15.09
CA MET A 116 2.50 -4.84 -16.09
C MET A 116 2.83 -4.40 -17.53
N GLY A 117 2.50 -5.28 -18.47
CA GLY A 117 2.62 -4.99 -19.90
C GLY A 117 3.95 -5.38 -20.52
N LYS A 118 4.33 -4.65 -21.56
CA LYS A 118 5.60 -4.85 -22.29
C LYS A 118 6.70 -4.06 -21.59
N LEU A 119 7.88 -4.68 -21.45
CA LEU A 119 9.05 -3.99 -20.91
C LEU A 119 9.39 -2.80 -21.80
N ASN A 120 9.54 -1.62 -21.18
CA ASN A 120 9.98 -0.43 -21.91
C ASN A 120 11.41 -0.65 -22.44
N PRO A 121 11.68 -0.40 -23.72
CA PRO A 121 13.02 -0.55 -24.30
C PRO A 121 14.11 0.22 -23.55
N GLY A 122 13.79 1.36 -22.96
CA GLY A 122 14.72 2.15 -22.15
C GLY A 122 15.17 1.45 -20.86
N LEU A 123 14.43 0.44 -20.40
CA LEU A 123 14.78 -0.37 -19.23
C LEU A 123 15.47 -1.68 -19.59
N ALA A 124 15.54 -2.00 -20.89
CA ALA A 124 16.14 -3.24 -21.36
C ALA A 124 17.66 -3.24 -21.07
N GLY A 125 18.12 -4.27 -20.38
CA GLY A 125 19.52 -4.40 -19.99
C GLY A 125 19.90 -3.75 -18.64
N MET A 126 19.01 -2.99 -18.01
CA MET A 126 19.24 -2.48 -16.66
C MET A 126 19.05 -3.58 -15.61
N LYS A 127 19.91 -3.60 -14.60
CA LYS A 127 19.75 -4.49 -13.42
C LYS A 127 18.74 -3.87 -12.46
N LEU A 128 17.45 -4.09 -12.72
CA LEU A 128 16.36 -3.54 -11.91
C LEU A 128 16.05 -4.39 -10.67
N GLU A 129 16.51 -5.63 -10.61
CA GLU A 129 16.23 -6.56 -9.51
C GLU A 129 16.83 -6.07 -8.19
N LEU A 130 16.17 -6.42 -7.08
CA LEU A 130 16.57 -6.02 -5.73
C LEU A 130 17.88 -6.69 -5.31
N ASN A 131 18.74 -5.92 -4.67
CA ASN A 131 19.92 -6.42 -3.97
C ASN A 131 19.51 -7.03 -2.62
N LEU A 132 20.36 -7.92 -2.07
CA LEU A 132 20.11 -8.53 -0.76
C LEU A 132 19.84 -7.49 0.35
N ARG A 133 20.59 -6.37 0.35
CA ARG A 133 20.39 -5.27 1.32
C ARG A 133 18.99 -4.67 1.21
N GLU A 134 18.50 -4.47 0.00
CA GLU A 134 17.16 -3.92 -0.25
C GLU A 134 16.06 -4.88 0.18
N VAL A 135 16.24 -6.17 -0.09
CA VAL A 135 15.32 -7.22 0.39
C VAL A 135 15.26 -7.24 1.91
N ILE A 136 16.41 -7.19 2.59
CA ILE A 136 16.48 -7.14 4.06
C ILE A 136 15.80 -5.88 4.62
N THR A 137 15.84 -4.77 3.89
CA THR A 137 15.18 -3.53 4.28
C THR A 137 13.65 -3.61 4.11
N LEU A 138 13.17 -4.22 3.02
CA LEU A 138 11.74 -4.33 2.73
C LEU A 138 11.05 -5.47 3.47
N ALA A 139 11.75 -6.57 3.76
CA ALA A 139 11.18 -7.76 4.39
C ALA A 139 10.51 -7.49 5.74
N PRO A 140 11.11 -6.77 6.70
CA PRO A 140 10.46 -6.46 7.97
C PRO A 140 9.19 -5.61 7.78
N LEU A 141 9.19 -4.67 6.84
CA LEU A 141 8.01 -3.86 6.52
C LEU A 141 6.90 -4.72 5.90
N ALA A 142 7.26 -5.69 5.05
CA ALA A 142 6.31 -6.64 4.47
C ALA A 142 5.70 -7.56 5.54
N ILE A 143 6.49 -8.01 6.51
CA ILE A 143 6.01 -8.78 7.65
C ILE A 143 5.04 -7.94 8.50
N LEU A 144 5.39 -6.69 8.80
CA LEU A 144 4.51 -5.80 9.55
C LEU A 144 3.22 -5.47 8.79
N ALA A 145 3.28 -5.35 7.46
CA ALA A 145 2.09 -5.14 6.64
C ALA A 145 1.15 -6.36 6.61
N GLY A 146 1.70 -7.60 6.70
CA GLY A 146 0.93 -8.83 6.61
C GLY A 146 0.48 -9.43 7.96
N PHE A 147 1.24 -9.21 9.05
CA PHE A 147 1.03 -9.95 10.30
C PHE A 147 0.53 -9.12 11.48
N TRP A 148 0.43 -7.80 11.35
CA TRP A 148 0.06 -6.93 12.47
C TRP A 148 -1.36 -7.12 13.00
N GLU A 149 -2.26 -7.75 12.25
CA GLU A 149 -3.68 -7.90 12.65
C GLU A 149 -3.95 -9.03 13.64
N ALA A 150 -3.04 -9.97 13.82
CA ALA A 150 -3.30 -11.18 14.61
C ALA A 150 -3.63 -10.96 16.10
N PRO A 151 -3.12 -9.94 16.82
CA PRO A 151 -3.45 -9.73 18.23
C PRO A 151 -4.72 -8.91 18.48
N ALA A 152 -5.08 -7.98 17.58
CA ALA A 152 -6.17 -7.03 17.82
C ALA A 152 -7.56 -7.64 17.57
N ALA A 153 -7.69 -8.52 16.59
CA ALA A 153 -8.96 -9.18 16.25
C ALA A 153 -9.47 -10.14 17.32
N LYS A 154 -8.60 -10.69 18.18
CA LYS A 154 -8.98 -11.65 19.23
C LYS A 154 -9.65 -11.04 20.48
N LYS A 155 -9.70 -9.71 20.61
CA LYS A 155 -10.26 -9.03 21.77
C LYS A 155 -11.66 -8.41 21.55
N GLN A 156 -12.23 -8.54 20.35
CA GLN A 156 -13.50 -7.87 20.00
C GLN A 156 -14.63 -8.83 19.56
N ILE A 157 -14.47 -10.14 19.79
CA ILE A 157 -15.57 -11.13 19.64
C ILE A 157 -16.05 -11.60 20.98
#